data_2f3feb70bb64ec275f15bc7f73d10479
#
_entry.id   2f3feb70bb64ec275f15bc7f73d10479
#
_cell.length_a   1.000
_cell.length_b   1.000
_cell.length_c   1.000
_cell.angle_alpha   90.00
_cell.angle_beta   90.00
_cell.angle_gamma   90.00
#
_symmetry.space_group_name_H-M   'P 1'
#
loop_
_entity.id
_entity.type
_entity.pdbx_description
1 polymer ?
#
loop_
_entity_poly.entity_id
_entity_poly.type
_entity_poly.pdbx_seq_one_letter_code
_entity_poly.pdbx_strand_id
1 'polypeptide(L)'
;MSPSRYDHLDELLTRIFTARQRPEWRRRVLDSTDSVRALSTLRVLRAVERRALSGRAASISDVAEDLAIEHSTASRTVSTVVAAGLLTKSPAADDQRRSLLVLTDVGRKTLAQVTARRRDMVTAVVADWPDEQVDTLVTLLDRLADDFERGADA
;
A
#
# COMPACT_ATOMS: atom_id res chain seq x y z
N MET A 1 0.17 19.90 -32.81
CA MET A 1 -0.58 18.63 -32.66
C MET A 1 -1.21 18.62 -31.26
N SER A 2 -2.50 18.50 -31.17
CA SER A 2 -3.13 18.35 -29.85
C SER A 2 -2.76 16.99 -29.26
N PRO A 3 -2.41 16.91 -27.97
CA PRO A 3 -2.12 15.64 -27.31
C PRO A 3 -3.31 14.68 -27.47
N SER A 4 -3.03 13.40 -27.66
CA SER A 4 -4.08 12.39 -27.72
C SER A 4 -4.75 12.26 -26.34
N ARG A 5 -5.98 11.72 -26.29
CA ARG A 5 -6.62 11.42 -25.01
C ARG A 5 -5.80 10.46 -24.14
N TYR A 6 -4.96 9.64 -24.75
CA TYR A 6 -4.09 8.70 -24.05
C TYR A 6 -2.86 9.38 -23.44
N ASP A 7 -2.26 10.36 -24.15
CA ASP A 7 -1.18 11.18 -23.60
C ASP A 7 -1.69 11.97 -22.39
N HIS A 8 -2.91 12.51 -22.50
CA HIS A 8 -3.53 13.23 -21.38
C HIS A 8 -3.85 12.31 -20.19
N LEU A 9 -4.33 11.09 -20.44
CA LEU A 9 -4.57 10.10 -19.38
C LEU A 9 -3.28 9.75 -18.64
N ASP A 10 -2.19 9.46 -19.36
CA ASP A 10 -0.87 9.16 -18.79
C ASP A 10 -0.35 10.33 -17.95
N GLU A 11 -0.47 11.55 -18.48
CA GLU A 11 -0.10 12.76 -17.71
C GLU A 11 -0.90 12.90 -16.42
N LEU A 12 -2.22 12.65 -16.45
CA LEU A 12 -3.07 12.73 -15.25
C LEU A 12 -2.68 11.69 -14.20
N LEU A 13 -2.43 10.46 -14.60
CA LEU A 13 -1.95 9.40 -13.71
C LEU A 13 -0.62 9.80 -13.06
N THR A 14 0.33 10.31 -13.86
CA THR A 14 1.61 10.81 -13.36
C THR A 14 1.45 11.96 -12.37
N ARG A 15 0.58 12.92 -12.64
CA ARG A 15 0.29 14.06 -11.76
C ARG A 15 -0.31 13.60 -10.43
N ILE A 16 -1.28 12.68 -10.46
CA ILE A 16 -1.89 12.11 -9.24
C ILE A 16 -0.83 11.38 -8.41
N PHE A 17 -0.04 10.53 -9.05
CA PHE A 17 1.05 9.81 -8.39
C PHE A 17 2.04 10.78 -7.74
N THR A 18 2.51 11.80 -8.47
CA THR A 18 3.45 12.80 -8.00
C THR A 18 2.87 13.61 -6.83
N ALA A 19 1.61 14.03 -6.92
CA ALA A 19 0.93 14.77 -5.85
C ALA A 19 0.90 13.96 -4.54
N ARG A 20 0.63 12.66 -4.63
CA ARG A 20 0.62 11.75 -3.46
C ARG A 20 2.00 11.46 -2.89
N GLN A 21 3.08 11.71 -3.65
CA GLN A 21 4.46 11.56 -3.19
C GLN A 21 5.00 12.83 -2.50
N ARG A 22 4.31 13.95 -2.56
CA ARG A 22 4.75 15.21 -1.95
C ARG A 22 4.91 15.08 -0.44
N PRO A 23 5.94 15.74 0.15
CA PRO A 23 6.20 15.67 1.60
C PRO A 23 5.00 16.10 2.45
N GLU A 24 4.23 17.09 2.00
CA GLU A 24 3.04 17.61 2.69
C GLU A 24 1.95 16.52 2.80
N TRP A 25 1.70 15.79 1.71
CA TRP A 25 0.76 14.68 1.71
C TRP A 25 1.23 13.55 2.65
N ARG A 26 2.49 13.17 2.53
CA ARG A 26 3.10 12.12 3.38
C ARG A 26 3.02 12.48 4.85
N ARG A 27 3.36 13.70 5.23
CA ARG A 27 3.28 14.17 6.62
C ARG A 27 1.86 14.07 7.16
N ARG A 28 0.86 14.52 6.41
CA ARG A 28 -0.56 14.44 6.82
C ARG A 28 -1.01 13.01 7.05
N VAL A 29 -0.57 12.06 6.23
CA VAL A 29 -0.89 10.64 6.39
C VAL A 29 -0.20 10.01 7.59
N LEU A 30 1.04 10.42 7.90
CA LEU A 30 1.90 9.79 8.90
C LEU A 30 1.94 10.52 10.25
N ASP A 31 1.41 11.73 10.34
CA ASP A 31 1.69 12.76 11.38
C ASP A 31 1.28 12.39 12.81
N SER A 32 0.63 11.28 13.06
CA SER A 32 0.27 10.86 14.41
C SER A 32 0.69 9.43 14.74
N THR A 33 1.52 8.84 13.93
CA THR A 33 2.01 7.48 14.17
C THR A 33 3.52 7.50 14.32
N ASP A 34 3.99 7.70 15.53
CA ASP A 34 5.42 7.69 15.86
C ASP A 34 6.14 6.40 15.44
N SER A 35 5.40 5.30 15.29
CA SER A 35 5.91 3.99 14.90
C SER A 35 5.99 3.74 13.39
N VAL A 36 5.33 4.55 12.56
CA VAL A 36 5.35 4.41 11.08
C VAL A 36 5.93 5.65 10.45
N ARG A 37 7.22 5.88 10.64
CA ARG A 37 7.92 7.04 10.08
C ARG A 37 8.28 6.87 8.61
N ALA A 38 8.37 5.63 8.14
CA ALA A 38 8.76 5.33 6.78
C ALA A 38 7.59 4.79 5.96
N LEU A 39 7.42 5.32 4.76
CA LEU A 39 6.43 4.82 3.80
C LEU A 39 6.66 3.34 3.46
N SER A 40 7.91 2.88 3.48
CA SER A 40 8.29 1.47 3.31
C SER A 40 7.69 0.56 4.38
N THR A 41 7.67 1.01 5.64
CA THR A 41 7.03 0.27 6.74
C THR A 41 5.53 0.07 6.47
N LEU A 42 4.83 1.12 6.07
CA LEU A 42 3.40 1.06 5.76
C LEU A 42 3.13 0.12 4.57
N ARG A 43 3.97 0.13 3.55
CA ARG A 43 3.84 -0.77 2.39
C ARG A 43 3.99 -2.24 2.81
N VAL A 44 4.93 -2.54 3.69
CA VAL A 44 5.13 -3.89 4.24
C VAL A 44 3.89 -4.34 5.04
N LEU A 45 3.40 -3.50 5.95
CA LEU A 45 2.20 -3.84 6.76
C LEU A 45 0.99 -4.13 5.86
N ARG A 46 0.80 -3.36 4.80
CA ARG A 46 -0.29 -3.58 3.83
C ARG A 46 -0.14 -4.85 3.03
N ALA A 47 1.07 -5.19 2.60
CA ALA A 47 1.32 -6.43 1.88
C ALA A 47 0.97 -7.64 2.77
N VAL A 48 1.38 -7.61 4.03
CA VAL A 48 1.06 -8.68 5.00
C VAL A 48 -0.45 -8.76 5.27
N GLU A 49 -1.12 -7.63 5.49
CA GLU A 49 -2.58 -7.58 5.70
C GLU A 49 -3.35 -8.13 4.51
N ARG A 50 -2.99 -7.71 3.29
CA ARG A 50 -3.68 -8.14 2.06
C ARG A 50 -3.61 -9.65 1.88
N ARG A 51 -2.46 -10.26 2.14
CA ARG A 51 -2.31 -11.71 2.07
C ARG A 51 -3.10 -12.41 3.17
N ALA A 52 -3.11 -11.89 4.38
CA ALA A 52 -3.90 -12.43 5.48
C ALA A 52 -5.41 -12.40 5.18
N LEU A 53 -5.91 -11.32 4.60
CA LEU A 53 -7.31 -11.20 4.17
C LEU A 53 -7.67 -12.19 3.06
N SER A 54 -6.70 -12.60 2.25
CA SER A 54 -6.86 -13.66 1.24
C SER A 54 -6.68 -15.08 1.80
N GLY A 55 -6.59 -15.23 3.13
CA GLY A 55 -6.39 -16.52 3.79
C GLY A 55 -4.98 -17.11 3.64
N ARG A 56 -4.00 -16.30 3.26
CA ARG A 56 -2.59 -16.68 3.08
C ARG A 56 -1.68 -15.92 4.02
N ALA A 57 -0.72 -16.61 4.62
CA ALA A 57 0.33 -15.97 5.38
C ALA A 57 1.44 -15.45 4.45
N ALA A 58 1.99 -14.29 4.77
CA ALA A 58 3.08 -13.68 4.01
C ALA A 58 4.44 -14.14 4.53
N SER A 59 5.36 -14.47 3.62
CA SER A 59 6.80 -14.59 3.89
C SER A 59 7.53 -13.31 3.47
N ILE A 60 8.83 -13.20 3.79
CA ILE A 60 9.66 -12.10 3.31
C ILE A 60 9.75 -12.09 1.78
N SER A 61 9.83 -13.27 1.15
CA SER A 61 9.84 -13.39 -0.31
C SER A 61 8.54 -12.89 -0.93
N ASP A 62 7.41 -13.18 -0.31
CA ASP A 62 6.10 -12.70 -0.74
C ASP A 62 6.01 -11.16 -0.66
N VAL A 63 6.55 -10.58 0.40
CA VAL A 63 6.61 -9.10 0.55
C VAL A 63 7.51 -8.47 -0.51
N ALA A 64 8.66 -9.09 -0.81
CA ALA A 64 9.56 -8.61 -1.85
C ALA A 64 8.88 -8.60 -3.22
N GLU A 65 8.16 -9.68 -3.56
CA GLU A 65 7.39 -9.80 -4.79
C GLU A 65 6.27 -8.76 -4.87
N ASP A 66 5.42 -8.67 -3.84
CA ASP A 66 4.28 -7.75 -3.80
C ASP A 66 4.70 -6.27 -3.89
N LEU A 67 5.88 -5.94 -3.41
CA LEU A 67 6.40 -4.58 -3.42
C LEU A 67 7.36 -4.30 -4.59
N ALA A 68 7.65 -5.31 -5.40
CA ALA A 68 8.64 -5.25 -6.50
C ALA A 68 9.99 -4.68 -6.02
N ILE A 69 10.52 -5.23 -4.92
CA ILE A 69 11.80 -4.84 -4.33
C ILE A 69 12.70 -6.08 -4.16
N GLU A 70 14.01 -5.84 -4.04
CA GLU A 70 14.98 -6.88 -3.75
C GLU A 70 14.71 -7.57 -2.41
N HIS A 71 14.93 -8.90 -2.35
CA HIS A 71 14.73 -9.68 -1.13
C HIS A 71 15.53 -9.13 0.07
N SER A 72 16.76 -8.68 -0.15
CA SER A 72 17.60 -8.08 0.89
C SER A 72 17.01 -6.79 1.46
N THR A 73 16.39 -5.96 0.61
CA THR A 73 15.67 -4.74 1.02
C THR A 73 14.41 -5.09 1.81
N ALA A 74 13.63 -6.06 1.33
CA ALA A 74 12.45 -6.54 2.04
C ALA A 74 12.82 -7.10 3.43
N SER A 75 13.87 -7.91 3.51
CA SER A 75 14.35 -8.50 4.76
C SER A 75 14.75 -7.43 5.79
N ARG A 76 15.49 -6.41 5.36
CA ARG A 76 15.87 -5.29 6.24
C ARG A 76 14.67 -4.48 6.71
N THR A 77 13.76 -4.16 5.81
CA THR A 77 12.55 -3.41 6.17
C THR A 77 11.67 -4.20 7.11
N VAL A 78 11.44 -5.49 6.84
CA VAL A 78 10.69 -6.40 7.72
C VAL A 78 11.32 -6.47 9.10
N SER A 79 12.64 -6.58 9.19
CA SER A 79 13.35 -6.60 10.48
C SER A 79 13.13 -5.32 11.29
N THR A 80 13.14 -4.16 10.63
CA THR A 80 12.81 -2.87 11.25
C THR A 80 11.37 -2.84 11.77
N VAL A 81 10.43 -3.34 10.98
CA VAL A 81 9.00 -3.37 11.34
C VAL A 81 8.73 -4.34 12.50
N VAL A 82 9.43 -5.48 12.53
CA VAL A 82 9.39 -6.43 13.66
C VAL A 82 9.98 -5.80 14.94
N ALA A 83 11.13 -5.13 14.82
CA ALA A 83 11.75 -4.43 15.93
C ALA A 83 10.87 -3.32 16.52
N ALA A 84 10.06 -2.68 15.67
CA ALA A 84 9.06 -1.69 16.08
C ALA A 84 7.80 -2.30 16.74
N GLY A 85 7.69 -3.62 16.82
CA GLY A 85 6.55 -4.32 17.42
C GLY A 85 5.28 -4.35 16.55
N LEU A 86 5.40 -4.09 15.26
CA LEU A 86 4.26 -4.03 14.33
C LEU A 86 3.97 -5.36 13.62
N LEU A 87 5.00 -6.20 13.50
CA LEU A 87 4.94 -7.56 12.98
C LEU A 87 5.61 -8.54 13.94
N THR A 88 5.17 -9.79 13.89
CA THR A 88 5.88 -10.93 14.45
C THR A 88 6.29 -11.89 13.34
N LYS A 89 7.38 -12.64 13.57
CA LYS A 89 7.79 -13.77 12.75
C LYS A 89 7.45 -15.07 13.45
N SER A 90 6.87 -16.01 12.73
CA SER A 90 6.70 -17.38 13.19
C SER A 90 7.22 -18.37 12.13
N PRO A 91 7.78 -19.54 12.52
CA PRO A 91 8.17 -20.54 11.54
C PRO A 91 6.96 -21.04 10.75
N ALA A 92 7.13 -21.30 9.45
CA ALA A 92 6.11 -21.97 8.67
C ALA A 92 6.00 -23.44 9.11
N ALA A 93 4.77 -23.98 9.11
CA ALA A 93 4.52 -25.38 9.53
C ALA A 93 5.18 -26.41 8.60
N ASP A 94 5.37 -26.06 7.33
CA ASP A 94 5.91 -26.91 6.27
C ASP A 94 7.43 -26.76 6.08
N ASP A 95 7.99 -25.61 6.45
CA ASP A 95 9.43 -25.33 6.33
C ASP A 95 9.88 -24.33 7.43
N GLN A 96 10.64 -24.83 8.41
CA GLN A 96 11.17 -24.01 9.51
C GLN A 96 12.18 -22.92 9.07
N ARG A 97 12.70 -23.02 7.84
CA ARG A 97 13.59 -22.01 7.26
C ARG A 97 12.80 -20.78 6.76
N ARG A 98 11.51 -20.95 6.51
CA ARG A 98 10.60 -19.91 6.06
C ARG A 98 9.88 -19.29 7.25
N SER A 99 10.03 -17.99 7.43
CA SER A 99 9.29 -17.24 8.45
C SER A 99 8.02 -16.67 7.87
N LEU A 100 6.91 -16.85 8.57
CA LEU A 100 5.64 -16.23 8.29
C LEU A 100 5.50 -14.94 9.08
N LEU A 101 4.97 -13.92 8.44
CA LEU A 101 4.77 -12.60 9.00
C LEU A 101 3.32 -12.42 9.42
N VAL A 102 3.11 -11.96 10.64
CA VAL A 102 1.80 -11.72 11.21
C VAL A 102 1.76 -10.31 11.81
N LEU A 103 0.72 -9.54 11.51
CA LEU A 103 0.47 -8.27 12.16
C LEU A 103 0.21 -8.46 13.65
N THR A 104 0.88 -7.68 14.49
CA THR A 104 0.53 -7.56 15.89
C THR A 104 -0.75 -6.73 16.06
N ASP A 105 -1.34 -6.72 17.26
CA ASP A 105 -2.47 -5.82 17.54
C ASP A 105 -2.09 -4.35 17.36
N VAL A 106 -0.86 -3.98 17.76
CA VAL A 106 -0.31 -2.64 17.52
C VAL A 106 -0.16 -2.37 16.03
N GLY A 107 0.35 -3.33 15.26
CA GLY A 107 0.49 -3.23 13.80
C GLY A 107 -0.85 -3.03 13.10
N ARG A 108 -1.88 -3.81 13.45
CA ARG A 108 -3.24 -3.66 12.91
C ARG A 108 -3.84 -2.29 13.22
N LYS A 109 -3.72 -1.85 14.47
CA LYS A 109 -4.24 -0.55 14.91
C LYS A 109 -3.53 0.60 14.19
N THR A 110 -2.22 0.54 14.08
CA THR A 110 -1.40 1.52 13.36
C THR A 110 -1.81 1.60 11.89
N LEU A 111 -1.92 0.45 11.21
CA LEU A 111 -2.33 0.40 9.81
C LEU A 111 -3.75 0.94 9.60
N ALA A 112 -4.69 0.60 10.48
CA ALA A 112 -6.06 1.10 10.43
C ALA A 112 -6.13 2.63 10.59
N GLN A 113 -5.34 3.21 11.49
CA GLN A 113 -5.28 4.67 11.71
C GLN A 113 -4.73 5.40 10.46
N VAL A 114 -3.66 4.89 9.88
CA VAL A 114 -3.06 5.47 8.66
C VAL A 114 -4.02 5.34 7.47
N THR A 115 -4.68 4.19 7.35
CA THR A 115 -5.68 3.95 6.30
C THR A 115 -6.88 4.89 6.42
N ALA A 116 -7.40 5.09 7.65
CA ALA A 116 -8.50 6.01 7.91
C ALA A 116 -8.15 7.44 7.49
N ARG A 117 -6.97 7.95 7.88
CA ARG A 117 -6.52 9.29 7.47
C ARG A 117 -6.39 9.46 5.99
N ARG A 118 -5.81 8.46 5.34
CA ARG A 118 -5.66 8.52 3.88
C ARG A 118 -7.01 8.54 3.18
N ARG A 119 -7.99 7.79 3.69
CA ARG A 119 -9.37 7.84 3.21
C ARG A 119 -9.97 9.22 3.42
N ASP A 120 -9.82 9.80 4.62
CA ASP A 120 -10.34 11.13 4.92
C ASP A 120 -9.74 12.22 4.01
N MET A 121 -8.45 12.12 3.70
CA MET A 121 -7.78 13.02 2.77
C MET A 121 -8.32 12.88 1.33
N VAL A 122 -8.57 11.66 0.87
CA VAL A 122 -9.18 11.42 -0.45
C VAL A 122 -10.62 11.93 -0.47
N THR A 123 -11.39 11.66 0.58
CA THR A 123 -12.76 12.18 0.73
C THR A 123 -12.79 13.70 0.65
N ALA A 124 -11.87 14.38 1.32
CA ALA A 124 -11.78 15.86 1.27
C ALA A 124 -11.49 16.39 -0.14
N VAL A 125 -10.72 15.66 -0.94
CA VAL A 125 -10.41 16.06 -2.33
C VAL A 125 -11.65 16.03 -3.24
N VAL A 126 -12.57 15.10 -3.01
CA VAL A 126 -13.78 14.92 -3.82
C VAL A 126 -15.05 15.40 -3.10
N ALA A 127 -14.92 16.15 -1.99
CA ALA A 127 -16.05 16.54 -1.15
C ALA A 127 -17.15 17.34 -1.88
N ASP A 128 -16.77 18.12 -2.89
CA ASP A 128 -17.67 18.95 -3.69
C ASP A 128 -18.18 18.23 -4.97
N TRP A 129 -17.81 16.97 -5.15
CA TRP A 129 -18.22 16.21 -6.31
C TRP A 129 -19.58 15.54 -6.05
N PRO A 130 -20.47 15.48 -7.06
CA PRO A 130 -21.66 14.63 -6.96
C PRO A 130 -21.30 13.17 -6.73
N ASP A 131 -22.05 12.46 -5.90
CA ASP A 131 -21.81 11.06 -5.56
C ASP A 131 -21.73 10.17 -6.81
N GLU A 132 -22.59 10.40 -7.82
CA GLU A 132 -22.57 9.66 -9.08
C GLU A 132 -21.22 9.78 -9.82
N GLN A 133 -20.57 10.95 -9.76
CA GLN A 133 -19.25 11.14 -10.37
C GLN A 133 -18.15 10.40 -9.60
N VAL A 134 -18.25 10.39 -8.28
CA VAL A 134 -17.33 9.62 -7.43
C VAL A 134 -17.48 8.12 -7.71
N ASP A 135 -18.70 7.61 -7.79
CA ASP A 135 -18.98 6.21 -8.08
C ASP A 135 -18.50 5.80 -9.49
N THR A 136 -18.69 6.67 -10.46
CA THR A 136 -18.20 6.47 -11.83
C THR A 136 -16.67 6.41 -11.84
N LEU A 137 -15.99 7.34 -11.14
CA LEU A 137 -14.54 7.36 -11.04
C LEU A 137 -14.01 6.10 -10.36
N VAL A 138 -14.63 5.66 -9.26
CA VAL A 138 -14.26 4.42 -8.56
C VAL A 138 -14.34 3.24 -9.51
N THR A 139 -15.45 3.07 -10.23
CA THR A 139 -15.65 1.97 -11.18
C THR A 139 -14.58 1.96 -12.29
N LEU A 140 -14.27 3.12 -12.85
CA LEU A 140 -13.27 3.24 -13.92
C LEU A 140 -11.85 3.01 -13.42
N LEU A 141 -11.52 3.51 -12.23
CA LEU A 141 -10.20 3.29 -11.62
C LEU A 141 -9.98 1.84 -11.19
N ASP A 142 -11.02 1.18 -10.69
CA ASP A 142 -10.98 -0.24 -10.33
C ASP A 142 -10.63 -1.09 -11.56
N ARG A 143 -11.36 -0.88 -12.66
CA ARG A 143 -11.06 -1.54 -13.93
C ARG A 143 -9.65 -1.23 -14.43
N LEU A 144 -9.22 0.03 -14.35
CA LEU A 144 -7.90 0.45 -14.79
C LEU A 144 -6.79 -0.22 -13.96
N ALA A 145 -6.97 -0.32 -12.64
CA ALA A 145 -6.04 -0.99 -11.74
C ALA A 145 -5.91 -2.48 -12.08
N ASP A 146 -7.04 -3.17 -12.27
CA ASP A 146 -7.06 -4.57 -12.67
C ASP A 146 -6.35 -4.81 -14.01
N ASP A 147 -6.55 -3.91 -14.98
CA ASP A 147 -5.91 -4.02 -16.31
C ASP A 147 -4.39 -3.81 -16.21
N PHE A 148 -3.93 -2.88 -15.36
CA PHE A 148 -2.50 -2.70 -15.10
C PHE A 148 -1.87 -3.90 -14.38
N GLU A 149 -2.53 -4.47 -13.39
CA GLU A 149 -2.05 -5.65 -12.67
C GLU A 149 -1.92 -6.86 -13.61
N ARG A 150 -2.91 -7.10 -14.46
CA ARG A 150 -2.85 -8.16 -15.49
C ARG A 150 -1.78 -7.92 -16.56
N GLY A 151 -1.57 -6.67 -16.96
CA GLY A 151 -0.56 -6.30 -17.96
C GLY A 151 0.87 -6.39 -17.46
N ALA A 152 1.08 -6.34 -16.14
CA ALA A 152 2.40 -6.51 -15.51
C ALA A 152 2.85 -7.99 -15.49
N ASP A 153 1.92 -8.94 -15.62
CA ASP A 153 2.19 -10.37 -15.62
C ASP A 153 2.40 -10.94 -17.04
N ALA A 154 2.34 -10.12 -18.07
CA ALA A 154 2.51 -10.48 -19.48
C ALA A 154 3.91 -10.10 -20.02
#